data_647ed64a8e66b7cae74df3cc61529e4a
#
_entry.id   647ed64a8e66b7cae74df3cc61529e4a
#
_cell.length_a   1.000
_cell.length_b   1.000
_cell.length_c   1.000
_cell.angle_alpha   90.00
_cell.angle_beta   90.00
_cell.angle_gamma   90.00
#
_symmetry.space_group_name_H-M   'P 1'
#
loop_
_entity.id
_entity.type
_entity.pdbx_description
1 polymer ?
#
loop_
_entity_poly.entity_id
_entity_poly.type
_entity_poly.pdbx_seq_one_letter_code
_entity_poly.pdbx_strand_id
1 'polypeptide(L)'
;GASLSAVLDGKCIDTSMGFTPLAGVMMGSRCGTIDPSIMPYLCKKLNKTPDEVLDIYNKKSGMLGISGISSDSRDIENALFNEGDERALLTGLLYSRIVSKYIGQYFVELGGLDAIAFTAGVGENAAYLRRLIIDDCSRALGVFLNEESNAIRSDENRLISHQFSKIDVFVIPTNEEVEIARDTMKLLHLG
;
A
#
# COMPACT_ATOMS: atom_id res chain seq x y z
N GLY A 1 7.67 -2.62 2.29
CA GLY A 1 6.72 -3.39 1.49
C GLY A 1 5.31 -2.82 1.58
N ALA A 2 4.44 -3.23 0.66
CA ALA A 2 3.03 -2.89 0.68
C ALA A 2 2.22 -4.03 0.07
N SER A 3 1.08 -4.36 0.67
CA SER A 3 0.13 -5.34 0.15
C SER A 3 -1.27 -5.03 0.67
N LEU A 4 -2.28 -5.57 0.00
CA LEU A 4 -3.64 -5.59 0.50
C LEU A 4 -4.06 -7.04 0.72
N SER A 5 -4.96 -7.25 1.67
CA SER A 5 -5.59 -8.54 1.93
C SER A 5 -7.10 -8.36 2.04
N ALA A 6 -7.85 -9.23 1.37
CA ALA A 6 -9.29 -9.37 1.54
C ALA A 6 -9.54 -10.34 2.70
N VAL A 7 -10.27 -9.89 3.72
CA VAL A 7 -10.54 -10.68 4.93
C VAL A 7 -12.05 -10.87 5.08
N LEU A 8 -12.48 -12.12 5.17
CA LEU A 8 -13.87 -12.51 5.41
C LEU A 8 -13.93 -13.41 6.63
N ASP A 9 -14.75 -13.05 7.62
CA ASP A 9 -14.93 -13.80 8.87
C ASP A 9 -13.59 -14.13 9.57
N GLY A 10 -12.68 -13.15 9.60
CA GLY A 10 -11.36 -13.28 10.22
C GLY A 10 -10.34 -14.10 9.42
N LYS A 11 -10.66 -14.49 8.19
CA LYS A 11 -9.75 -15.25 7.32
C LYS A 11 -9.37 -14.44 6.08
N CYS A 12 -8.09 -14.40 5.78
CA CYS A 12 -7.61 -13.86 4.51
C CYS A 12 -8.05 -14.78 3.38
N ILE A 13 -8.87 -14.27 2.45
CA ILE A 13 -9.37 -15.03 1.29
C ILE A 13 -8.62 -14.67 0.01
N ASP A 14 -8.03 -13.46 -0.06
CA ASP A 14 -7.15 -13.04 -1.15
C ASP A 14 -6.12 -12.03 -0.68
N THR A 15 -5.04 -11.92 -1.43
CA THR A 15 -3.98 -10.92 -1.23
C THR A 15 -3.48 -10.38 -2.55
N SER A 16 -3.08 -9.11 -2.57
CA SER A 16 -2.49 -8.48 -3.76
C SER A 16 -1.13 -9.06 -4.18
N MET A 17 -0.47 -9.80 -3.31
CA MET A 17 0.78 -10.48 -3.63
C MET A 17 0.51 -11.73 -4.49
N GLY A 18 1.46 -12.06 -5.38
CA GLY A 18 1.38 -13.24 -6.23
C GLY A 18 2.35 -14.34 -5.77
N PHE A 19 3.00 -15.00 -6.75
CA PHE A 19 4.04 -16.01 -6.48
C PHE A 19 5.17 -15.44 -5.60
N THR A 20 5.46 -14.16 -5.74
CA THR A 20 6.38 -13.41 -4.87
C THR A 20 5.74 -12.08 -4.45
N PRO A 21 6.29 -11.39 -3.43
CA PRO A 21 5.82 -10.04 -3.06
C PRO A 21 6.12 -8.95 -4.11
N LEU A 22 6.65 -9.31 -5.29
CA LEU A 22 6.86 -8.38 -6.39
C LEU A 22 5.56 -8.01 -7.09
N ALA A 23 4.64 -8.97 -7.24
CA ALA A 23 3.31 -8.72 -7.80
C ALA A 23 2.45 -7.88 -6.85
N GLY A 24 1.42 -7.27 -7.39
CA GLY A 24 0.47 -6.48 -6.60
C GLY A 24 0.73 -4.99 -6.66
N VAL A 25 0.64 -4.36 -5.50
CA VAL A 25 0.85 -2.92 -5.35
C VAL A 25 2.33 -2.58 -5.52
N MET A 26 2.62 -1.49 -6.20
CA MET A 26 3.99 -0.98 -6.23
C MET A 26 4.43 -0.59 -4.81
N MET A 27 5.72 -0.74 -4.55
CA MET A 27 6.31 -0.47 -3.24
C MET A 27 7.36 0.64 -3.35
N GLY A 28 8.14 0.86 -2.33
CA GLY A 28 9.21 1.86 -2.36
C GLY A 28 10.17 1.67 -3.54
N SER A 29 10.64 0.42 -3.77
CA SER A 29 11.56 0.08 -4.87
C SER A 29 11.04 -0.99 -5.83
N ARG A 30 9.94 -1.70 -5.50
CA ARG A 30 9.37 -2.77 -6.33
C ARG A 30 8.30 -2.24 -7.26
N CYS A 31 8.26 -2.74 -8.50
CA CYS A 31 7.34 -2.24 -9.53
C CYS A 31 5.87 -2.57 -9.28
N GLY A 32 5.54 -3.65 -8.55
CA GLY A 32 4.19 -4.21 -8.52
C GLY A 32 3.85 -4.97 -9.81
N THR A 33 2.56 -5.18 -10.04
CA THR A 33 2.08 -5.87 -11.26
C THR A 33 2.31 -5.01 -12.51
N ILE A 34 2.96 -5.61 -13.50
CA ILE A 34 3.23 -5.01 -14.82
C ILE A 34 2.86 -6.01 -15.92
N ASP A 35 2.77 -5.51 -17.17
CA ASP A 35 2.60 -6.39 -18.34
C ASP A 35 3.85 -7.27 -18.51
N PRO A 36 3.71 -8.62 -18.60
CA PRO A 36 4.82 -9.55 -18.80
C PRO A 36 5.68 -9.25 -20.04
N SER A 37 5.11 -8.63 -21.08
CA SER A 37 5.80 -8.27 -22.31
C SER A 37 6.88 -7.19 -22.11
N ILE A 38 6.83 -6.49 -21.01
CA ILE A 38 7.87 -5.48 -20.65
C ILE A 38 9.22 -6.17 -20.40
N MET A 39 9.24 -7.39 -19.83
CA MET A 39 10.45 -8.14 -19.55
C MET A 39 11.33 -8.34 -20.80
N PRO A 40 10.86 -9.04 -21.86
CA PRO A 40 11.68 -9.25 -23.05
C PRO A 40 12.02 -7.95 -23.80
N TYR A 41 11.12 -6.95 -23.74
CA TYR A 41 11.41 -5.64 -24.31
C TYR A 41 12.60 -4.98 -23.62
N LEU A 42 12.63 -4.94 -22.29
CA LEU A 42 13.72 -4.34 -21.53
C LEU A 42 15.01 -5.12 -21.64
N CYS A 43 14.97 -6.47 -21.68
CA CYS A 43 16.16 -7.28 -21.95
C CYS A 43 16.85 -6.85 -23.24
N LYS A 44 16.08 -6.68 -24.32
CA LYS A 44 16.62 -6.23 -25.62
C LYS A 44 17.10 -4.78 -25.58
N LYS A 45 16.27 -3.87 -25.03
CA LYS A 45 16.56 -2.43 -25.03
C LYS A 45 17.77 -2.07 -24.19
N LEU A 46 17.95 -2.73 -23.05
CA LEU A 46 19.02 -2.46 -22.09
C LEU A 46 20.22 -3.39 -22.26
N ASN A 47 20.16 -4.37 -23.16
CA ASN A 47 21.14 -5.44 -23.34
C ASN A 47 21.43 -6.16 -22.00
N LYS A 48 20.37 -6.61 -21.33
CA LYS A 48 20.40 -7.25 -20.02
C LYS A 48 19.75 -8.63 -20.04
N THR A 49 20.20 -9.49 -19.13
CA THR A 49 19.56 -10.79 -18.87
C THR A 49 18.20 -10.60 -18.14
N PRO A 50 17.32 -11.60 -18.17
CA PRO A 50 16.08 -11.58 -17.39
C PRO A 50 16.32 -11.34 -15.89
N ASP A 51 17.35 -11.94 -15.31
CA ASP A 51 17.68 -11.77 -13.88
C ASP A 51 18.09 -10.33 -13.56
N GLU A 52 18.86 -9.70 -14.42
CA GLU A 52 19.24 -8.27 -14.25
C GLU A 52 18.04 -7.34 -14.39
N VAL A 53 17.07 -7.65 -15.26
CA VAL A 53 15.83 -6.89 -15.39
C VAL A 53 14.92 -7.15 -14.19
N LEU A 54 14.87 -8.37 -13.69
CA LEU A 54 14.14 -8.70 -12.45
C LEU A 54 14.72 -7.93 -11.24
N ASP A 55 16.02 -7.75 -11.19
CA ASP A 55 16.68 -6.91 -10.18
C ASP A 55 16.24 -5.44 -10.28
N ILE A 56 16.06 -4.91 -11.50
CA ILE A 56 15.50 -3.55 -11.71
C ILE A 56 14.07 -3.49 -11.17
N TYR A 57 13.24 -4.49 -11.44
CA TYR A 57 11.86 -4.54 -10.94
C TYR A 57 11.78 -4.57 -9.41
N ASN A 58 12.72 -5.24 -8.75
CA ASN A 58 12.75 -5.37 -7.29
C ASN A 58 13.39 -4.16 -6.58
N LYS A 59 14.42 -3.53 -7.17
CA LYS A 59 15.30 -2.61 -6.44
C LYS A 59 15.33 -1.19 -6.98
N LYS A 60 14.88 -0.95 -8.23
CA LYS A 60 15.04 0.32 -8.94
C LYS A 60 13.75 0.84 -9.58
N SER A 61 12.62 0.32 -9.14
CA SER A 61 11.28 0.63 -9.64
C SER A 61 10.43 1.26 -8.55
N GLY A 62 9.12 1.10 -8.62
CA GLY A 62 8.20 1.56 -7.59
C GLY A 62 8.23 3.09 -7.40
N MET A 63 8.05 3.52 -6.16
CA MET A 63 8.07 4.95 -5.81
C MET A 63 9.42 5.60 -6.19
N LEU A 64 10.54 4.91 -5.93
CA LEU A 64 11.87 5.36 -6.33
C LEU A 64 11.97 5.59 -7.84
N GLY A 65 11.50 4.63 -8.64
CA GLY A 65 11.61 4.69 -10.10
C GLY A 65 10.73 5.79 -10.70
N ILE A 66 9.57 6.07 -10.12
CA ILE A 66 8.64 7.10 -10.59
C ILE A 66 9.11 8.48 -10.12
N SER A 67 9.37 8.66 -8.83
CA SER A 67 9.79 9.94 -8.28
C SER A 67 11.20 10.32 -8.74
N GLY A 68 12.10 9.35 -8.81
CA GLY A 68 13.53 9.61 -8.99
C GLY A 68 14.20 10.22 -7.75
N ILE A 69 13.47 10.24 -6.60
CA ILE A 69 13.90 10.87 -5.35
C ILE A 69 14.32 9.80 -4.33
N SER A 70 13.36 8.98 -3.87
CA SER A 70 13.58 8.03 -2.79
C SER A 70 12.59 6.85 -2.87
N SER A 71 12.93 5.75 -2.20
CA SER A 71 12.03 4.64 -1.91
C SER A 71 11.21 4.85 -0.64
N ASP A 72 11.50 5.90 0.13
CA ASP A 72 10.80 6.25 1.35
C ASP A 72 9.67 7.26 1.04
N SER A 73 8.45 6.92 1.43
CA SER A 73 7.29 7.79 1.21
C SER A 73 7.38 9.14 1.93
N ARG A 74 8.17 9.23 3.00
CA ARG A 74 8.37 10.48 3.76
C ARG A 74 9.19 11.50 2.97
N ASP A 75 10.21 11.03 2.24
CA ASP A 75 11.01 11.89 1.37
C ASP A 75 10.17 12.42 0.20
N ILE A 76 9.30 11.55 -0.34
CA ILE A 76 8.38 11.92 -1.42
C ILE A 76 7.34 12.93 -0.91
N GLU A 77 6.79 12.70 0.28
CA GLU A 77 5.87 13.64 0.94
C GLU A 77 6.53 15.01 1.16
N ASN A 78 7.77 15.02 1.62
CA ASN A 78 8.54 16.24 1.81
C ASN A 78 8.76 16.99 0.49
N ALA A 79 9.20 16.30 -0.57
CA ALA A 79 9.37 16.89 -1.89
C ALA A 79 8.06 17.43 -2.47
N LEU A 80 6.93 16.74 -2.23
CA LEU A 80 5.62 17.20 -2.65
C LEU A 80 5.20 18.52 -1.96
N PHE A 81 5.23 18.53 -0.63
CA PHE A 81 4.62 19.62 0.14
C PHE A 81 5.56 20.83 0.35
N ASN A 82 6.87 20.62 0.42
CA ASN A 82 7.81 21.70 0.68
C ASN A 82 8.48 22.22 -0.61
N GLU A 83 8.59 21.39 -1.66
CA GLU A 83 9.30 21.75 -2.90
C GLU A 83 8.35 21.84 -4.10
N GLY A 84 7.12 21.33 -3.98
CA GLY A 84 6.15 21.32 -5.08
C GLY A 84 6.53 20.38 -6.23
N ASP A 85 7.27 19.30 -5.94
CA ASP A 85 7.79 18.40 -6.96
C ASP A 85 6.67 17.63 -7.68
N GLU A 86 6.58 17.81 -9.00
CA GLU A 86 5.52 17.20 -9.82
C GLU A 86 5.64 15.66 -9.92
N ARG A 87 6.86 15.12 -9.85
CA ARG A 87 7.07 13.67 -9.89
C ARG A 87 6.70 13.04 -8.54
N ALA A 88 6.91 13.76 -7.45
CA ALA A 88 6.43 13.35 -6.14
C ALA A 88 4.89 13.27 -6.12
N LEU A 89 4.21 14.28 -6.68
CA LEU A 89 2.76 14.27 -6.86
C LEU A 89 2.31 13.07 -7.71
N LEU A 90 2.91 12.89 -8.89
CA LEU A 90 2.62 11.77 -9.79
C LEU A 90 2.78 10.41 -9.08
N THR A 91 3.82 10.28 -8.26
CA THR A 91 4.10 9.06 -7.50
C THR A 91 2.96 8.75 -6.51
N GLY A 92 2.51 9.75 -5.76
CA GLY A 92 1.37 9.60 -4.85
C GLY A 92 0.07 9.22 -5.58
N LEU A 93 -0.23 9.90 -6.69
CA LEU A 93 -1.42 9.63 -7.52
C LEU A 93 -1.40 8.23 -8.15
N LEU A 94 -0.26 7.76 -8.63
CA LEU A 94 -0.14 6.41 -9.17
C LEU A 94 -0.27 5.35 -8.08
N TYR A 95 0.35 5.57 -6.92
CA TYR A 95 0.24 4.67 -5.78
C TYR A 95 -1.21 4.55 -5.32
N SER A 96 -1.89 5.66 -5.09
CA SER A 96 -3.30 5.67 -4.66
C SER A 96 -4.19 4.96 -5.67
N ARG A 97 -3.99 5.22 -6.98
CA ARG A 97 -4.75 4.59 -8.05
C ARG A 97 -4.57 3.07 -8.10
N ILE A 98 -3.39 2.55 -7.81
CA ILE A 98 -3.14 1.11 -7.76
C ILE A 98 -3.86 0.51 -6.55
N VAL A 99 -3.74 1.13 -5.38
CA VAL A 99 -4.38 0.65 -4.15
C VAL A 99 -5.91 0.69 -4.27
N SER A 100 -6.48 1.77 -4.78
CA SER A 100 -7.93 1.90 -4.95
C SER A 100 -8.53 0.88 -5.94
N LYS A 101 -7.77 0.46 -6.96
CA LYS A 101 -8.18 -0.64 -7.84
C LYS A 101 -8.29 -1.98 -7.08
N TYR A 102 -7.35 -2.29 -6.19
CA TYR A 102 -7.43 -3.48 -5.36
C TYR A 102 -8.58 -3.41 -4.35
N ILE A 103 -8.84 -2.23 -3.76
CA ILE A 103 -10.01 -2.04 -2.90
C ILE A 103 -11.30 -2.33 -3.68
N GLY A 104 -11.41 -1.82 -4.91
CA GLY A 104 -12.55 -2.09 -5.79
C GLY A 104 -12.69 -3.58 -6.16
N GLN A 105 -11.58 -4.27 -6.44
CA GLN A 105 -11.55 -5.71 -6.68
C GLN A 105 -12.07 -6.46 -5.44
N TYR A 106 -11.53 -6.18 -4.26
CA TYR A 106 -11.92 -6.85 -3.03
C TYR A 106 -13.34 -6.50 -2.57
N PHE A 107 -13.82 -5.30 -2.88
CA PHE A 107 -15.24 -4.97 -2.69
C PHE A 107 -16.16 -5.95 -3.44
N VAL A 108 -15.79 -6.31 -4.67
CA VAL A 108 -16.57 -7.28 -5.46
C VAL A 108 -16.40 -8.71 -4.91
N GLU A 109 -15.19 -9.12 -4.58
CA GLU A 109 -14.88 -10.47 -4.08
C GLU A 109 -15.54 -10.76 -2.73
N LEU A 110 -15.59 -9.76 -1.85
CA LEU A 110 -16.22 -9.85 -0.54
C LEU A 110 -17.75 -9.66 -0.57
N GLY A 111 -18.30 -9.21 -1.71
CA GLY A 111 -19.72 -8.86 -1.81
C GLY A 111 -20.09 -7.57 -1.09
N GLY A 112 -19.11 -6.72 -0.80
CA GLY A 112 -19.20 -5.48 -0.05
C GLY A 112 -18.01 -5.29 0.88
N LEU A 113 -17.97 -4.17 1.60
CA LEU A 113 -16.95 -3.91 2.63
C LEU A 113 -17.62 -3.32 3.87
N ASP A 114 -17.30 -3.86 5.03
CA ASP A 114 -17.64 -3.25 6.32
C ASP A 114 -16.60 -2.20 6.71
N ALA A 115 -15.32 -2.49 6.47
CA ALA A 115 -14.23 -1.62 6.85
C ALA A 115 -13.02 -1.71 5.92
N ILE A 116 -12.21 -0.63 5.91
CA ILE A 116 -10.87 -0.56 5.33
C ILE A 116 -9.91 -0.26 6.48
N ALA A 117 -8.91 -1.11 6.70
CA ALA A 117 -7.88 -0.91 7.70
C ALA A 117 -6.53 -0.56 7.06
N PHE A 118 -5.99 0.61 7.38
CA PHE A 118 -4.63 1.00 7.05
C PHE A 118 -3.69 0.60 8.17
N THR A 119 -2.62 -0.12 7.83
CA THR A 119 -1.67 -0.66 8.80
C THR A 119 -0.25 -0.53 8.27
N ALA A 120 0.73 -0.80 9.12
CA ALA A 120 2.16 -0.79 8.85
C ALA A 120 2.66 0.56 8.28
N GLY A 121 3.95 0.62 7.90
CA GLY A 121 4.66 1.85 7.61
C GLY A 121 3.91 2.93 6.85
N VAL A 122 3.53 2.67 5.58
CA VAL A 122 2.82 3.65 4.74
C VAL A 122 1.38 3.85 5.23
N GLY A 123 0.69 2.76 5.59
CA GLY A 123 -0.71 2.82 6.05
C GLY A 123 -0.86 3.65 7.33
N GLU A 124 0.05 3.51 8.27
CA GLU A 124 0.01 4.23 9.54
C GLU A 124 0.49 5.68 9.43
N ASN A 125 1.53 5.95 8.62
CA ASN A 125 2.27 7.21 8.69
C ASN A 125 1.96 8.19 7.56
N ALA A 126 1.45 7.74 6.40
CA ALA A 126 1.22 8.61 5.25
C ALA A 126 -0.25 9.06 5.13
N ALA A 127 -0.67 10.04 5.94
CA ALA A 127 -2.03 10.57 5.96
C ALA A 127 -2.48 11.06 4.57
N TYR A 128 -1.58 11.67 3.80
CA TYR A 128 -1.89 12.15 2.46
C TYR A 128 -2.20 11.01 1.48
N LEU A 129 -1.48 9.87 1.57
CA LEU A 129 -1.77 8.71 0.74
C LEU A 129 -3.10 8.06 1.10
N ARG A 130 -3.42 7.94 2.40
CA ARG A 130 -4.74 7.45 2.83
C ARG A 130 -5.86 8.31 2.27
N ARG A 131 -5.68 9.65 2.29
CA ARG A 131 -6.62 10.59 1.71
C ARG A 131 -6.79 10.34 0.20
N LEU A 132 -5.71 10.32 -0.57
CA LEU A 132 -5.79 10.08 -2.02
C LEU A 132 -6.47 8.74 -2.35
N ILE A 133 -6.18 7.68 -1.60
CA ILE A 133 -6.79 6.36 -1.79
C ILE A 133 -8.29 6.40 -1.52
N ILE A 134 -8.71 7.00 -0.43
CA ILE A 134 -10.14 7.07 -0.07
C ILE A 134 -10.89 8.02 -1.00
N ASP A 135 -10.31 9.14 -1.41
CA ASP A 135 -10.89 10.04 -2.41
C ASP A 135 -11.14 9.32 -3.74
N ASP A 136 -10.20 8.50 -4.21
CA ASP A 136 -10.38 7.67 -5.41
C ASP A 136 -11.54 6.66 -5.28
N CYS A 137 -11.82 6.18 -4.07
CA CYS A 137 -12.90 5.21 -3.79
C CYS A 137 -14.24 5.89 -3.46
N SER A 138 -14.24 7.14 -3.05
CA SER A 138 -15.36 7.81 -2.40
C SER A 138 -16.65 7.77 -3.19
N ARG A 139 -16.58 8.10 -4.48
CA ARG A 139 -17.75 8.15 -5.38
C ARG A 139 -18.40 6.78 -5.58
N ALA A 140 -17.57 5.74 -5.69
CA ALA A 140 -18.04 4.39 -5.99
C ALA A 140 -18.56 3.67 -4.74
N LEU A 141 -17.87 3.83 -3.61
CA LEU A 141 -18.13 3.06 -2.41
C LEU A 141 -18.88 3.85 -1.33
N GLY A 142 -18.98 5.17 -1.47
CA GLY A 142 -19.59 6.04 -0.45
C GLY A 142 -18.74 6.10 0.84
N VAL A 143 -17.43 5.97 0.70
CA VAL A 143 -16.45 6.03 1.78
C VAL A 143 -15.83 7.43 1.84
N PHE A 144 -15.73 8.00 3.05
CA PHE A 144 -15.21 9.36 3.27
C PHE A 144 -14.34 9.40 4.51
N LEU A 145 -13.28 10.21 4.50
CA LEU A 145 -12.43 10.45 5.65
C LEU A 145 -12.92 11.63 6.49
N ASN A 146 -12.63 11.57 7.78
CA ASN A 146 -12.54 12.73 8.65
C ASN A 146 -11.08 13.22 8.62
N GLU A 147 -10.85 14.39 8.05
CA GLU A 147 -9.50 14.92 7.83
C GLU A 147 -8.73 15.17 9.13
N GLU A 148 -9.42 15.63 10.18
CA GLU A 148 -8.79 15.87 11.49
C GLU A 148 -8.31 14.54 12.09
N SER A 149 -9.18 13.53 12.12
CA SER A 149 -8.83 12.19 12.63
C SER A 149 -7.75 11.52 11.79
N ASN A 150 -7.78 11.70 10.45
CA ASN A 150 -6.76 11.16 9.56
C ASN A 150 -5.38 11.77 9.79
N ALA A 151 -5.30 13.04 10.18
CA ALA A 151 -4.04 13.73 10.41
C ALA A 151 -3.36 13.36 11.76
N ILE A 152 -4.10 12.81 12.71
CA ILE A 152 -3.55 12.44 14.03
C ILE A 152 -2.52 11.31 13.87
N ARG A 153 -1.40 11.44 14.57
CA ARG A 153 -0.42 10.35 14.76
C ARG A 153 -0.59 9.76 16.15
N SER A 154 -0.74 8.46 16.25
CA SER A 154 -0.93 7.73 17.51
C SER A 154 -0.59 6.26 17.34
N ASP A 155 -0.18 5.61 18.40
CA ASP A 155 0.06 4.17 18.48
C ASP A 155 -1.21 3.39 18.86
N GLU A 156 -2.37 4.05 18.89
CA GLU A 156 -3.66 3.44 19.19
C GLU A 156 -4.50 3.24 17.93
N ASN A 157 -5.38 2.25 17.95
CA ASN A 157 -6.37 2.04 16.90
C ASN A 157 -7.29 3.26 16.77
N ARG A 158 -7.50 3.74 15.55
CA ARG A 158 -8.29 4.95 15.29
C ARG A 158 -9.28 4.72 14.17
N LEU A 159 -10.52 5.13 14.42
CA LEU A 159 -11.52 5.35 13.39
C LEU A 159 -11.24 6.71 12.74
N ILE A 160 -11.03 6.72 11.44
CA ILE A 160 -10.74 7.92 10.64
C ILE A 160 -11.78 8.17 9.55
N SER A 161 -12.85 7.38 9.49
CA SER A 161 -13.97 7.64 8.58
C SER A 161 -14.84 8.80 9.07
N HIS A 162 -15.42 9.52 8.11
CA HIS A 162 -16.42 10.55 8.40
C HIS A 162 -17.75 9.91 8.81
N GLN A 163 -18.54 10.58 9.65
CA GLN A 163 -19.82 10.07 10.17
C GLN A 163 -20.86 9.67 9.08
N PHE A 164 -20.73 10.20 7.86
CA PHE A 164 -21.58 9.85 6.73
C PHE A 164 -20.96 8.78 5.81
N SER A 165 -19.79 8.26 6.15
CA SER A 165 -19.17 7.17 5.41
C SER A 165 -19.98 5.89 5.58
N LYS A 166 -20.18 5.16 4.48
CA LYS A 166 -20.88 3.86 4.50
C LYS A 166 -19.96 2.72 4.93
N ILE A 167 -18.66 2.93 4.83
CA ILE A 167 -17.60 1.97 5.14
C ILE A 167 -16.72 2.61 6.19
N ASP A 168 -16.45 1.89 7.27
CA ASP A 168 -15.53 2.36 8.29
C ASP A 168 -14.09 2.35 7.77
N VAL A 169 -13.32 3.36 8.17
CA VAL A 169 -11.89 3.44 7.83
C VAL A 169 -11.08 3.55 9.11
N PHE A 170 -10.17 2.62 9.30
CA PHE A 170 -9.31 2.55 10.47
C PHE A 170 -7.84 2.77 10.12
N VAL A 171 -7.09 3.30 11.09
CA VAL A 171 -5.64 3.12 11.18
C VAL A 171 -5.39 2.21 12.38
N ILE A 172 -4.73 1.08 12.10
CA ILE A 172 -4.44 0.06 13.10
C ILE A 172 -2.93 -0.14 13.14
N PRO A 173 -2.24 0.33 14.19
CA PRO A 173 -0.81 0.10 14.36
C PRO A 173 -0.50 -1.38 14.46
N THR A 174 0.57 -1.80 13.78
CA THR A 174 1.05 -3.18 13.84
C THR A 174 2.24 -3.29 14.78
N ASN A 175 2.33 -4.43 15.46
CA ASN A 175 3.47 -4.76 16.30
C ASN A 175 3.95 -6.20 15.97
N GLU A 176 4.67 -6.31 14.86
CA GLU A 176 5.18 -7.60 14.38
C GLU A 176 6.17 -8.24 15.37
N GLU A 177 6.94 -7.43 16.09
CA GLU A 177 7.93 -7.90 17.07
C GLU A 177 7.27 -8.64 18.23
N VAL A 178 6.11 -8.15 18.69
CA VAL A 178 5.34 -8.82 19.77
C VAL A 178 4.79 -10.16 19.29
N GLU A 179 4.31 -10.26 18.06
CA GLU A 179 3.82 -11.53 17.53
C GLU A 179 4.96 -12.54 17.33
N ILE A 180 6.10 -12.11 16.82
CA ILE A 180 7.30 -12.93 16.72
C ILE A 180 7.72 -13.43 18.13
N ALA A 181 7.71 -12.55 19.12
CA ALA A 181 8.04 -12.92 20.50
C ALA A 181 7.05 -13.95 21.06
N ARG A 182 5.74 -13.74 20.88
CA ARG A 182 4.68 -14.66 21.31
C ARG A 182 4.81 -16.04 20.65
N ASP A 183 5.04 -16.08 19.35
CA ASP A 183 5.20 -17.34 18.64
C ASP A 183 6.48 -18.06 19.03
N THR A 184 7.57 -17.31 19.25
CA THR A 184 8.82 -17.87 19.77
C THR A 184 8.62 -18.49 21.16
N MET A 185 7.91 -17.81 22.07
CA MET A 185 7.59 -18.36 23.39
C MET A 185 6.76 -19.65 23.31
N LYS A 186 5.74 -19.68 22.43
CA LYS A 186 4.93 -20.90 22.22
C LYS A 186 5.77 -22.07 21.71
N LEU A 187 6.64 -21.84 20.73
CA LEU A 187 7.52 -22.85 20.15
C LEU A 187 8.52 -23.40 21.16
N LEU A 188 9.02 -22.56 22.06
CA LEU A 188 9.97 -22.91 23.09
C LEU A 188 9.31 -23.42 24.39
N HIS A 189 7.99 -23.50 24.43
CA HIS A 189 7.19 -23.85 25.63
C HIS A 189 7.54 -22.98 26.85
N LEU A 190 7.84 -21.68 26.63
CA LEU A 190 8.20 -20.72 27.68
C LEU A 190 6.98 -19.87 28.09
N GLY A 191 5.85 -20.49 28.40
CA GLY A 191 4.65 -19.76 28.79
C GLY A 191 3.66 -20.63 29.54
#